data_91736fd7ade7452f23e1a53899111f4c
#
_entry.id   91736fd7ade7452f23e1a53899111f4c
#
_cell.length_a   1.000
_cell.length_b   1.000
_cell.length_c   1.000
_cell.angle_alpha   90.00
_cell.angle_beta   90.00
_cell.angle_gamma   90.00
#
_symmetry.space_group_name_H-M   'P 1'
#
loop_
_entity.id
_entity.type
_entity.pdbx_description
1 polymer ?
#
loop_
_entity_poly.entity_id
_entity_poly.type
_entity_poly.pdbx_seq_one_letter_code
_entity_poly.pdbx_strand_id
1 'polypeptide(L)'
;MNEYNRGGFYIFQAYFYAALNYFYYTGDTKPLSEVINPEEIISPELLRLYRENRGWLIANQDVYRLQVTTAGINDRSKNGRQILRYQARRRIRDEAVFYVPQTGEKLPIDKFLKTGEEEYAFLCAEHLRGRWVLVEDDKDATPLYPPGFSLEGLEV
;
A
#
# COMPACT_ATOMS: atom_id res chain seq x y z
N MET A 1 -11.11 11.64 5.14
CA MET A 1 -9.76 11.04 5.00
C MET A 1 -8.67 11.88 5.64
N ASN A 2 -8.79 13.19 5.60
CA ASN A 2 -7.67 14.06 6.04
C ASN A 2 -7.67 14.42 7.53
N GLU A 3 -8.64 13.96 8.30
CA GLU A 3 -8.73 14.25 9.72
C GLU A 3 -7.94 13.25 10.55
N TYR A 4 -7.27 13.76 11.62
CA TYR A 4 -6.60 12.91 12.57
C TYR A 4 -7.60 12.32 13.57
N ASN A 5 -8.27 11.24 13.16
CA ASN A 5 -9.15 10.45 13.99
C ASN A 5 -9.30 9.05 13.39
N ARG A 6 -10.02 8.18 14.10
CA ARG A 6 -10.21 6.79 13.63
C ARG A 6 -10.95 6.72 12.31
N GLY A 7 -11.93 7.59 12.09
CA GLY A 7 -12.68 7.64 10.84
C GLY A 7 -11.82 8.06 9.66
N GLY A 8 -11.01 9.10 9.84
CA GLY A 8 -10.07 9.57 8.81
C GLY A 8 -9.04 8.52 8.46
N PHE A 9 -8.50 7.84 9.48
CA PHE A 9 -7.53 6.76 9.27
C PHE A 9 -8.16 5.55 8.54
N TYR A 10 -9.39 5.19 8.90
CA TYR A 10 -10.14 4.12 8.25
C TYR A 10 -10.31 4.39 6.75
N ILE A 11 -10.71 5.61 6.40
CA ILE A 11 -10.89 6.02 4.99
C ILE A 11 -9.53 6.02 4.27
N PHE A 12 -8.47 6.47 4.93
CA PHE A 12 -7.14 6.45 4.37
C PHE A 12 -6.70 5.02 4.02
N GLN A 13 -6.96 4.05 4.90
CA GLN A 13 -6.63 2.66 4.61
C GLN A 13 -7.37 2.13 3.38
N ALA A 14 -8.66 2.43 3.29
CA ALA A 14 -9.45 2.04 2.14
C ALA A 14 -8.86 2.61 0.85
N TYR A 15 -8.46 3.87 0.88
CA TYR A 15 -7.79 4.52 -0.25
C TYR A 15 -6.46 3.82 -0.59
N PHE A 16 -5.64 3.53 0.42
CA PHE A 16 -4.34 2.89 0.21
C PHE A 16 -4.50 1.53 -0.48
N TYR A 17 -5.39 0.68 0.03
CA TYR A 17 -5.59 -0.64 -0.56
C TYR A 17 -6.26 -0.57 -1.93
N ALA A 18 -7.14 0.39 -2.16
CA ALA A 18 -7.70 0.63 -3.49
C ALA A 18 -6.62 1.05 -4.49
N ALA A 19 -5.72 1.94 -4.08
CA ALA A 19 -4.59 2.39 -4.91
C ALA A 19 -3.62 1.24 -5.20
N LEU A 20 -3.39 0.37 -4.23
CA LEU A 20 -2.51 -0.79 -4.38
C LEU A 20 -3.12 -1.81 -5.37
N ASN A 21 -4.40 -2.14 -5.23
CA ASN A 21 -5.10 -3.01 -6.18
C ASN A 21 -5.13 -2.41 -7.58
N TYR A 22 -5.40 -1.12 -7.69
CA TYR A 22 -5.37 -0.40 -8.96
C TYR A 22 -4.01 -0.52 -9.65
N PHE A 23 -2.92 -0.39 -8.87
CA PHE A 23 -1.58 -0.60 -9.44
C PHE A 23 -1.44 -2.00 -10.03
N TYR A 24 -1.86 -3.04 -9.32
CA TYR A 24 -1.72 -4.41 -9.83
C TYR A 24 -2.50 -4.65 -11.11
N TYR A 25 -3.64 -3.97 -11.29
CA TYR A 25 -4.42 -4.09 -12.53
C TYR A 25 -3.85 -3.28 -13.69
N THR A 26 -3.29 -2.10 -13.42
CA THR A 26 -2.96 -1.13 -14.47
C THR A 26 -1.49 -0.83 -14.63
N GLY A 27 -0.68 -1.11 -13.59
CA GLY A 27 0.70 -0.66 -13.54
C GLY A 27 0.86 0.82 -13.19
N ASP A 28 -0.23 1.55 -12.98
CA ASP A 28 -0.19 2.98 -12.66
C ASP A 28 0.10 3.18 -11.17
N THR A 29 1.26 3.77 -10.88
CA THR A 29 1.70 4.03 -9.51
C THR A 29 1.24 5.40 -8.98
N LYS A 30 0.59 6.22 -9.78
CA LYS A 30 0.28 7.60 -9.41
C LYS A 30 -0.56 7.71 -8.14
N PRO A 31 -1.70 7.01 -8.00
CA PRO A 31 -2.47 7.09 -6.76
C PRO A 31 -1.68 6.59 -5.54
N LEU A 32 -0.92 5.50 -5.72
CA LEU A 32 -0.12 4.93 -4.64
C LEU A 32 1.01 5.89 -4.22
N SER A 33 1.62 6.58 -5.17
CA SER A 33 2.70 7.53 -4.93
C SER A 33 2.28 8.76 -4.12
N GLU A 34 0.99 8.99 -3.96
CA GLU A 34 0.49 10.06 -3.12
C GLU A 34 0.66 9.78 -1.62
N VAL A 35 0.79 8.50 -1.24
CA VAL A 35 0.80 8.08 0.16
C VAL A 35 2.04 7.31 0.57
N ILE A 36 2.79 6.74 -0.38
CA ILE A 36 4.00 5.97 -0.10
C ILE A 36 4.92 5.99 -1.32
N ASN A 37 6.22 5.74 -1.10
CA ASN A 37 7.12 5.41 -2.21
C ASN A 37 6.81 3.99 -2.68
N PRO A 38 6.32 3.78 -3.92
CA PRO A 38 5.97 2.45 -4.39
C PRO A 38 7.13 1.44 -4.33
N GLU A 39 8.36 1.89 -4.43
CA GLU A 39 9.54 1.03 -4.35
C GLU A 39 9.71 0.36 -2.98
N GLU A 40 9.05 0.90 -1.94
CA GLU A 40 9.11 0.34 -0.59
C GLU A 40 8.23 -0.90 -0.43
N ILE A 41 7.21 -1.08 -1.26
CA ILE A 41 6.23 -2.16 -1.09
C ILE A 41 6.02 -3.02 -2.33
N ILE A 42 6.47 -2.56 -3.51
CA ILE A 42 6.32 -3.31 -4.76
C ILE A 42 7.67 -3.92 -5.15
N SER A 43 7.64 -5.18 -5.56
CA SER A 43 8.84 -5.85 -6.09
C SER A 43 9.48 -5.02 -7.20
N PRO A 44 10.81 -4.76 -7.14
CA PRO A 44 11.50 -4.04 -8.22
C PRO A 44 11.37 -4.70 -9.58
N GLU A 45 11.33 -6.03 -9.62
CA GLU A 45 11.13 -6.78 -10.87
C GLU A 45 9.75 -6.49 -11.47
N LEU A 46 8.70 -6.48 -10.65
CA LEU A 46 7.34 -6.20 -11.11
C LEU A 46 7.20 -4.76 -11.58
N LEU A 47 7.74 -3.80 -10.82
CA LEU A 47 7.75 -2.39 -11.24
C LEU A 47 8.40 -2.22 -12.61
N ARG A 48 9.55 -2.87 -12.82
CA ARG A 48 10.26 -2.79 -14.09
C ARG A 48 9.44 -3.36 -15.24
N LEU A 49 8.79 -4.52 -15.03
CA LEU A 49 7.95 -5.12 -16.06
C LEU A 49 6.83 -4.19 -16.50
N TYR A 50 6.18 -3.51 -15.56
CA TYR A 50 5.15 -2.53 -15.89
C TYR A 50 5.72 -1.28 -16.58
N ARG A 51 6.85 -0.76 -16.10
CA ARG A 51 7.48 0.44 -16.68
C ARG A 51 7.94 0.22 -18.11
N GLU A 52 8.38 -1.00 -18.43
CA GLU A 52 8.85 -1.38 -19.76
C GLU A 52 7.72 -1.89 -20.67
N ASN A 53 6.47 -1.84 -20.20
CA ASN A 53 5.30 -2.35 -20.91
C ASN A 53 5.46 -3.80 -21.39
N ARG A 54 6.09 -4.65 -20.56
CA ARG A 54 6.39 -6.03 -20.95
C ARG A 54 5.33 -7.03 -20.51
N GLY A 55 4.21 -6.57 -19.97
CA GLY A 55 3.15 -7.47 -19.58
C GLY A 55 2.05 -6.79 -18.79
N TRP A 56 1.07 -7.58 -18.41
CA TRP A 56 -0.06 -7.13 -17.60
C TRP A 56 -0.59 -8.25 -16.72
N LEU A 57 -1.35 -7.85 -15.70
CA LEU A 57 -1.96 -8.78 -14.77
C LEU A 57 -3.27 -9.33 -15.33
N ILE A 58 -3.47 -10.62 -15.18
CA ILE A 58 -4.74 -11.29 -15.44
C ILE A 58 -5.28 -11.76 -14.10
N ALA A 59 -6.41 -11.20 -13.68
CA ALA A 59 -7.08 -11.56 -12.44
C ALA A 59 -8.57 -11.32 -12.54
N ASN A 60 -9.35 -12.14 -11.86
CA ASN A 60 -10.80 -12.01 -11.80
C ASN A 60 -11.29 -11.19 -10.61
N GLN A 61 -10.42 -10.96 -9.63
CA GLN A 61 -10.73 -10.30 -8.37
C GLN A 61 -9.54 -9.50 -7.90
N ASP A 62 -9.77 -8.59 -6.96
CA ASP A 62 -8.69 -7.80 -6.37
C ASP A 62 -7.62 -8.72 -5.76
N VAL A 63 -6.36 -8.33 -5.94
CA VAL A 63 -5.21 -9.07 -5.43
C VAL A 63 -5.21 -9.06 -3.90
N TYR A 64 -5.45 -7.89 -3.30
CA TYR A 64 -5.54 -7.74 -1.86
C TYR A 64 -6.98 -7.79 -1.41
N ARG A 65 -7.32 -8.80 -0.61
CA ARG A 65 -8.58 -8.86 0.11
C ARG A 65 -8.33 -8.49 1.57
N LEU A 66 -9.02 -7.48 2.02
CA LEU A 66 -8.85 -6.94 3.36
C LEU A 66 -10.15 -6.99 4.14
N GLN A 67 -10.07 -7.45 5.39
CA GLN A 67 -11.16 -7.30 6.36
C GLN A 67 -10.85 -6.07 7.21
N VAL A 68 -11.53 -4.97 6.95
CA VAL A 68 -11.30 -3.69 7.61
C VAL A 68 -12.34 -3.47 8.70
N THR A 69 -11.89 -3.25 9.92
CA THR A 69 -12.72 -2.85 11.05
C THR A 69 -12.03 -1.72 11.80
N THR A 70 -12.80 -0.90 12.51
CA THR A 70 -12.21 0.17 13.33
C THR A 70 -11.64 -0.35 14.65
N ALA A 71 -11.94 -1.58 15.03
CA ALA A 71 -11.56 -2.15 16.33
C ALA A 71 -10.05 -2.37 16.49
N GLY A 72 -9.31 -2.49 15.38
CA GLY A 72 -7.86 -2.73 15.42
C GLY A 72 -6.99 -1.47 15.44
N ILE A 73 -7.59 -0.28 15.53
CA ILE A 73 -6.83 0.98 15.47
C ILE A 73 -6.30 1.33 16.85
N ASN A 74 -4.98 1.55 16.93
CA ASN A 74 -4.28 1.93 18.16
C ASN A 74 -3.49 3.22 17.93
N ASP A 75 -3.43 4.05 18.97
CA ASP A 75 -2.63 5.26 18.96
C ASP A 75 -1.17 4.91 19.29
N ARG A 76 -0.27 5.31 18.41
CA ARG A 76 1.19 5.13 18.57
C ARG A 76 1.93 6.47 18.56
N SER A 77 1.21 7.56 18.83
CA SER A 77 1.78 8.89 18.83
C SER A 77 2.88 9.03 19.86
N LYS A 78 3.95 9.73 19.47
CA LYS A 78 5.10 9.97 20.32
C LYS A 78 5.89 11.19 19.83
N ASN A 79 6.57 11.86 20.74
CA ASN A 79 7.49 12.97 20.41
C ASN A 79 6.85 14.04 19.50
N GLY A 80 5.56 14.34 19.74
CA GLY A 80 4.81 15.31 18.93
C GLY A 80 4.33 14.78 17.59
N ARG A 81 4.61 13.55 17.27
CA ARG A 81 4.14 12.91 16.03
C ARG A 81 2.80 12.23 16.27
N GLN A 82 1.85 12.44 15.36
CA GLN A 82 0.51 11.84 15.39
C GLN A 82 0.49 10.58 14.53
N ILE A 83 0.54 9.42 15.17
CA ILE A 83 0.69 8.13 14.49
C ILE A 83 -0.40 7.18 14.94
N LEU A 84 -1.10 6.57 13.98
CA LEU A 84 -2.04 5.48 14.24
C LEU A 84 -1.53 4.20 13.61
N ARG A 85 -1.77 3.10 14.31
CA ARG A 85 -1.43 1.76 13.87
C ARG A 85 -2.68 0.93 13.75
N TYR A 86 -2.76 0.13 12.71
CA TYR A 86 -3.89 -0.74 12.45
C TYR A 86 -3.44 -2.18 12.27
N GLN A 87 -4.18 -3.09 12.91
CA GLN A 87 -4.04 -4.52 12.69
C GLN A 87 -5.23 -4.99 11.88
N ALA A 88 -4.98 -5.55 10.72
CA ALA A 88 -6.01 -6.07 9.82
C ALA A 88 -5.75 -7.53 9.49
N ARG A 89 -6.80 -8.23 9.13
CA ARG A 89 -6.67 -9.52 8.44
C ARG A 89 -6.64 -9.26 6.95
N ARG A 90 -5.63 -9.78 6.29
CA ARG A 90 -5.54 -9.65 4.84
C ARG A 90 -5.19 -10.99 4.21
N ARG A 91 -5.65 -11.15 3.00
CA ARG A 91 -5.29 -12.26 2.14
C ARG A 91 -4.88 -11.72 0.79
N ILE A 92 -3.74 -12.20 0.30
CA ILE A 92 -3.31 -11.92 -1.08
C ILE A 92 -3.71 -13.14 -1.90
N ARG A 93 -4.53 -12.92 -2.91
CA ARG A 93 -5.07 -14.00 -3.74
C ARG A 93 -3.99 -14.52 -4.67
N ASP A 94 -3.98 -15.83 -4.88
CA ASP A 94 -2.99 -16.53 -5.68
C ASP A 94 -3.44 -16.80 -7.12
N GLU A 95 -4.70 -16.50 -7.48
CA GLU A 95 -5.23 -16.77 -8.82
C GLU A 95 -4.68 -15.86 -9.90
N ALA A 96 -4.12 -14.71 -9.50
CA ALA A 96 -3.61 -13.74 -10.44
C ALA A 96 -2.29 -14.20 -11.07
N VAL A 97 -2.15 -13.95 -12.37
CA VAL A 97 -0.92 -14.20 -13.09
C VAL A 97 -0.50 -12.95 -13.86
N PHE A 98 0.80 -12.75 -13.96
CA PHE A 98 1.37 -11.69 -14.80
C PHE A 98 1.74 -12.29 -16.15
N TYR A 99 1.13 -11.81 -17.23
CA TYR A 99 1.33 -12.33 -18.57
C TYR A 99 2.38 -11.50 -19.31
N VAL A 100 3.40 -12.19 -19.86
CA VAL A 100 4.47 -11.57 -20.65
C VAL A 100 4.27 -12.01 -22.11
N PRO A 101 3.69 -11.15 -22.98
CA PRO A 101 3.33 -11.57 -24.34
C PRO A 101 4.51 -11.92 -25.22
N GLN A 102 5.69 -11.34 -25.00
CA GLN A 102 6.87 -11.61 -25.82
C GLN A 102 7.37 -13.06 -25.70
N THR A 103 7.19 -13.68 -24.54
CA THR A 103 7.63 -15.05 -24.27
C THR A 103 6.45 -16.01 -24.14
N GLY A 104 5.23 -15.50 -24.00
CA GLY A 104 4.07 -16.31 -23.66
C GLY A 104 4.04 -16.78 -22.21
N GLU A 105 4.98 -16.34 -21.37
CA GLU A 105 5.04 -16.75 -19.98
C GLU A 105 3.88 -16.19 -19.16
N LYS A 106 3.40 -17.03 -18.25
CA LYS A 106 2.45 -16.62 -17.21
C LYS A 106 3.15 -16.76 -15.88
N LEU A 107 3.50 -15.61 -15.27
CA LEU A 107 4.19 -15.58 -13.98
C LEU A 107 3.16 -15.54 -12.86
N PRO A 108 3.10 -16.55 -11.99
CA PRO A 108 2.18 -16.52 -10.87
C PRO A 108 2.47 -15.34 -9.95
N ILE A 109 1.42 -14.75 -9.38
CA ILE A 109 1.58 -13.61 -8.49
C ILE A 109 2.40 -13.95 -7.25
N ASP A 110 2.45 -15.21 -6.83
CA ASP A 110 3.24 -15.66 -5.69
C ASP A 110 4.76 -15.55 -5.91
N LYS A 111 5.19 -15.34 -7.15
CA LYS A 111 6.58 -15.01 -7.44
C LYS A 111 6.97 -13.64 -6.87
N PHE A 112 6.02 -12.73 -6.72
CA PHE A 112 6.26 -11.35 -6.32
C PHE A 112 5.72 -11.03 -4.92
N LEU A 113 4.71 -11.77 -4.47
CA LEU A 113 4.00 -11.54 -3.22
C LEU A 113 3.82 -12.86 -2.48
N LYS A 114 3.87 -12.81 -1.15
CA LYS A 114 3.48 -13.96 -0.33
C LYS A 114 1.97 -14.11 -0.37
N THR A 115 1.49 -15.16 -1.03
CA THR A 115 0.07 -15.44 -1.19
C THR A 115 -0.38 -16.57 -0.27
N GLY A 116 -1.69 -16.82 -0.24
CA GLY A 116 -2.29 -18.01 0.39
C GLY A 116 -3.15 -17.68 1.58
N GLU A 117 -2.73 -18.11 2.78
CA GLU A 117 -3.55 -18.03 3.98
C GLU A 117 -3.77 -16.58 4.44
N GLU A 118 -4.89 -16.37 5.12
CA GLU A 118 -5.14 -15.13 5.84
C GLU A 118 -4.04 -14.88 6.86
N GLU A 119 -3.50 -13.67 6.88
CA GLU A 119 -2.51 -13.28 7.86
C GLU A 119 -2.87 -11.93 8.47
N TYR A 120 -2.31 -11.64 9.63
CA TYR A 120 -2.39 -10.32 10.20
C TYR A 120 -1.40 -9.40 9.51
N ALA A 121 -1.89 -8.24 9.09
CA ALA A 121 -1.07 -7.19 8.53
C ALA A 121 -1.16 -5.97 9.41
N PHE A 122 -0.05 -5.28 9.56
CA PHE A 122 0.02 -4.05 10.34
C PHE A 122 0.28 -2.89 9.40
N LEU A 123 -0.53 -1.85 9.54
CA LEU A 123 -0.36 -0.61 8.79
C LEU A 123 -0.17 0.52 9.78
N CYS A 124 0.87 1.29 9.59
CA CYS A 124 1.18 2.43 10.44
C CYS A 124 1.23 3.68 9.58
N ALA A 125 0.58 4.75 10.02
CA ALA A 125 0.58 6.00 9.28
C ALA A 125 0.68 7.20 10.22
N GLU A 126 1.37 8.22 9.74
CA GLU A 126 1.53 9.48 10.43
C GLU A 126 0.64 10.53 9.78
N HIS A 127 -0.02 11.32 10.61
CA HIS A 127 -0.80 12.47 10.15
C HIS A 127 0.06 13.72 10.21
N LEU A 128 0.35 14.28 9.04
CA LEU A 128 1.18 15.46 8.88
C LEU A 128 0.39 16.55 8.17
N ARG A 129 0.03 17.61 8.92
CA ARG A 129 -0.61 18.82 8.36
C ARG A 129 -1.77 18.53 7.44
N GLY A 130 -2.74 17.74 7.95
CA GLY A 130 -3.93 17.39 7.22
C GLY A 130 -3.77 16.27 6.19
N ARG A 131 -2.65 15.56 6.22
CA ARG A 131 -2.37 14.49 5.27
C ARG A 131 -1.85 13.25 5.97
N TRP A 132 -2.31 12.07 5.53
CA TRP A 132 -1.79 10.80 5.98
C TRP A 132 -0.66 10.32 5.09
N VAL A 133 0.42 9.85 5.70
CA VAL A 133 1.52 9.19 5.00
C VAL A 133 1.91 7.92 5.75
N LEU A 134 2.32 6.90 5.01
CA LEU A 134 2.71 5.63 5.61
C LEU A 134 4.08 5.74 6.28
N VAL A 135 4.22 5.01 7.39
CA VAL A 135 5.49 4.84 8.09
C VAL A 135 5.71 3.36 8.36
N GLU A 136 6.95 2.98 8.65
CA GLU A 136 7.25 1.61 9.05
C GLU A 136 6.56 1.28 10.37
N ASP A 137 6.10 0.04 10.51
CA ASP A 137 5.59 -0.47 11.77
C ASP A 137 6.76 -0.93 12.64
N ASP A 138 7.60 0.02 13.03
CA ASP A 138 8.75 -0.23 13.88
C ASP A 138 8.77 0.75 15.05
N LYS A 139 9.78 0.61 15.90
CA LYS A 139 9.94 1.46 17.10
C LYS A 139 10.03 2.94 16.76
N ASP A 140 10.68 3.28 15.66
CA ASP A 140 10.95 4.66 15.27
C ASP A 140 9.90 5.23 14.33
N ALA A 141 8.97 4.40 13.84
CA ALA A 141 7.98 4.77 12.83
C ALA A 141 8.67 5.49 11.67
N THR A 142 9.68 4.82 11.09
CA THR A 142 10.51 5.38 10.02
C THR A 142 9.64 5.80 8.85
N PRO A 143 9.76 7.05 8.37
CA PRO A 143 8.94 7.54 7.27
C PRO A 143 9.15 6.76 5.97
N LEU A 144 8.04 6.50 5.26
CA LEU A 144 8.03 5.90 3.92
C LEU A 144 7.50 6.94 2.93
N TYR A 145 8.10 8.11 2.94
CA TYR A 145 7.57 9.25 2.19
C TYR A 145 7.50 8.99 0.69
N PRO A 146 6.43 9.47 0.04
CA PRO A 146 6.32 9.41 -1.42
C PRO A 146 7.45 10.16 -2.11
N PRO A 147 7.78 9.79 -3.37
CA PRO A 147 8.77 10.54 -4.15
C PRO A 147 8.39 12.02 -4.24
N GLY A 148 9.37 12.89 -4.01
CA GLY A 148 9.16 14.34 -4.04
C GLY A 148 8.39 14.91 -2.84
N PHE A 149 8.07 14.08 -1.85
CA PHE A 149 7.41 14.55 -0.63
C PHE A 149 8.35 15.45 0.17
N SER A 150 7.85 16.62 0.56
CA SER A 150 8.60 17.57 1.37
C SER A 150 7.73 18.10 2.50
N LEU A 151 8.27 18.10 3.71
CA LEU A 151 7.60 18.71 4.86
C LEU A 151 7.46 20.22 4.68
N GLU A 152 8.38 20.85 3.97
CA GLU A 152 8.34 22.30 3.69
C GLU A 152 7.13 22.68 2.85
N GLY A 153 6.75 21.84 1.89
CA GLY A 153 5.57 22.05 1.06
C GLY A 153 4.25 21.94 1.81
N LEU A 154 4.26 21.47 3.06
CA LEU A 154 3.08 21.37 3.92
C LEU A 154 2.94 22.56 4.87
N GLU A 155 3.84 23.51 4.82
CA GLU A 155 3.73 24.74 5.65
C GLU A 155 2.59 25.61 5.14
N VAL A 156 1.69 25.87 6.04
CA VAL A 156 0.55 26.74 5.80
C VAL A 156 0.90 28.16 6.22
#